data_518002829ed98ad5c6d066eb9fa4be01
#
_entry.id   518002829ed98ad5c6d066eb9fa4be01
#
_cell.length_a   1.000
_cell.length_b   1.000
_cell.length_c   1.000
_cell.angle_alpha   90.00
_cell.angle_beta   90.00
_cell.angle_gamma   90.00
#
_symmetry.space_group_name_H-M   'P 1'
#
loop_
_entity.id
_entity.type
_entity.pdbx_description
1 polymer ?
#
loop_
_entity_poly.entity_id
_entity_poly.type
_entity_poly.pdbx_seq_one_letter_code
_entity_poly.pdbx_strand_id
1 'polypeptide(L)'
;MEPRFGIKGGPGCAGRMSMDKAGKACRRYLMVLAAVVTLLLVSANGAQAATANEKTVYSFLTDTMGYNPAAACGVMSNIYCESRFTANINGLGGAYGICQWGGVRRTRLISWCSSHGYNYTTLSGQLRFMQYELKTYFPRVNNYLKSVTNTSKGAYNAGFYWCYYFEIPANTYSTAVYRGNLAKSRYWSSMGSSSTWLSAAVAKNGIKLTWNATSKYGYVVKRALKLSGNYETVATVSGSKKSYTDHSVAIGKKYYYYIQPLDSSGKELDRSNKVSCDVKPSLQDSECRIILSKTEYTYDGKAKKPKVTVIYGDERLSLNRDYTVAYSDNKNAGTAYVKVTGKGEYAGYLKLSFTIHKAEQKITASDIRVYYKSGRIVPSGASAAGKLSYSSANEKVAAVKNGKIYLKGAGITTITVKAAATANYKAASATITLKVLPGATSFAKVVQKGSSLQLTWKTYQRVTGYEIQYAKGSSLKNPKTVTISDKSTATTVLKNLTKGKTYCLRIRCYKLEGSKKLNGAWSQIRKVVLKK
;
A
#
# COMPACT_ATOMS: atom_id res chain seq x y z
N MET A 1 2.18 -8.91 -26.03
CA MET A 1 2.11 -7.51 -26.48
C MET A 1 3.49 -7.09 -26.95
N GLU A 2 3.66 -7.00 -28.25
CA GLU A 2 4.90 -6.50 -28.86
C GLU A 2 4.77 -4.97 -29.03
N PRO A 3 5.78 -4.18 -28.76
CA PRO A 3 5.75 -2.76 -29.12
C PRO A 3 6.17 -2.58 -30.58
N ARG A 4 5.23 -2.10 -31.39
CA ARG A 4 5.49 -1.62 -32.76
C ARG A 4 6.16 -0.25 -32.69
N PHE A 5 7.34 -0.13 -33.30
CA PHE A 5 7.93 1.16 -33.65
C PHE A 5 7.72 1.42 -35.14
N GLY A 6 7.01 2.52 -35.45
CA GLY A 6 6.80 3.03 -36.80
C GLY A 6 8.00 3.81 -37.29
N ILE A 7 8.47 3.50 -38.49
CA ILE A 7 9.51 4.23 -39.21
C ILE A 7 8.83 5.18 -40.21
N LYS A 8 9.06 6.47 -40.07
CA LYS A 8 8.74 7.48 -41.10
C LYS A 8 9.88 7.59 -42.09
N GLY A 9 9.57 7.42 -43.36
CA GLY A 9 10.51 7.63 -44.47
C GLY A 9 10.63 9.12 -44.85
N GLY A 10 11.78 9.50 -45.37
CA GLY A 10 12.06 10.75 -46.03
C GLY A 10 13.06 10.53 -47.19
N PRO A 11 13.08 11.36 -48.19
CA PRO A 11 13.32 11.00 -49.60
C PRO A 11 14.77 11.10 -50.09
N GLY A 12 14.98 10.49 -51.21
CA GLY A 12 16.16 10.13 -51.92
C GLY A 12 17.15 11.22 -52.35
N CYS A 13 18.34 10.71 -52.63
CA CYS A 13 19.29 11.34 -53.57
C CYS A 13 20.00 10.25 -54.38
N ALA A 14 19.73 10.25 -55.68
CA ALA A 14 20.42 9.43 -56.66
C ALA A 14 21.75 10.10 -57.01
N GLY A 15 22.88 9.44 -56.67
CA GLY A 15 24.21 9.83 -57.10
C GLY A 15 24.84 8.69 -57.92
N ARG A 16 25.14 8.94 -59.22
CA ARG A 16 25.84 8.06 -60.13
C ARG A 16 27.22 7.71 -59.58
N MET A 17 27.46 6.43 -59.33
CA MET A 17 28.82 5.90 -59.03
C MET A 17 29.52 5.46 -60.31
N SER A 18 30.76 5.87 -60.49
CA SER A 18 31.62 5.49 -61.61
C SER A 18 32.07 4.03 -61.52
N MET A 19 32.26 3.38 -62.68
CA MET A 19 32.55 1.97 -62.86
C MET A 19 33.85 1.46 -62.17
N ASP A 20 34.73 2.35 -61.73
CA ASP A 20 36.02 1.95 -61.12
C ASP A 20 35.91 1.58 -59.60
N LYS A 21 34.84 1.95 -58.96
CA LYS A 21 34.56 1.58 -57.56
C LYS A 21 33.90 0.18 -57.43
N ALA A 22 33.22 -0.30 -58.49
CA ALA A 22 32.54 -1.60 -58.50
C ALA A 22 33.52 -2.79 -58.48
N GLY A 23 34.67 -2.66 -59.13
CA GLY A 23 35.69 -3.72 -59.14
C GLY A 23 36.39 -3.94 -57.80
N LYS A 24 36.58 -2.88 -57.00
CA LYS A 24 37.17 -3.00 -55.63
C LYS A 24 36.16 -3.49 -54.59
N ALA A 25 34.86 -3.13 -54.78
CA ALA A 25 33.80 -3.66 -53.93
C ALA A 25 33.56 -5.17 -54.17
N CYS A 26 33.61 -5.62 -55.44
CA CYS A 26 33.41 -7.02 -55.77
C CYS A 26 34.55 -7.92 -55.23
N ARG A 27 35.83 -7.46 -55.26
CA ARG A 27 36.94 -8.19 -54.63
C ARG A 27 36.86 -8.26 -53.10
N ARG A 28 36.32 -7.22 -52.45
CA ARG A 28 36.06 -7.25 -51.01
C ARG A 28 34.86 -8.16 -50.65
N TYR A 29 33.84 -8.21 -51.51
CA TYR A 29 32.71 -9.12 -51.32
C TYR A 29 33.10 -10.57 -51.55
N LEU A 30 33.97 -10.90 -52.52
CA LEU A 30 34.48 -12.24 -52.76
C LEU A 30 35.42 -12.71 -51.64
N MET A 31 36.22 -11.83 -51.02
CA MET A 31 37.05 -12.21 -49.85
C MET A 31 36.19 -12.39 -48.60
N VAL A 32 35.11 -11.62 -48.41
CA VAL A 32 34.16 -11.82 -47.32
C VAL A 32 33.34 -13.09 -47.54
N LEU A 33 32.93 -13.39 -48.79
CA LEU A 33 32.23 -14.64 -49.12
C LEU A 33 33.13 -15.89 -48.95
N ALA A 34 34.40 -15.81 -49.34
CA ALA A 34 35.36 -16.89 -49.12
C ALA A 34 35.66 -17.13 -47.63
N ALA A 35 35.72 -16.04 -46.81
CA ALA A 35 35.82 -16.15 -45.37
C ALA A 35 34.56 -16.73 -44.71
N VAL A 36 33.38 -16.41 -45.25
CA VAL A 36 32.09 -16.93 -44.78
C VAL A 36 31.91 -18.41 -45.21
N VAL A 37 32.33 -18.80 -46.43
CA VAL A 37 32.25 -20.17 -46.92
C VAL A 37 33.28 -21.08 -46.22
N THR A 38 34.47 -20.61 -45.89
CA THR A 38 35.40 -21.35 -45.03
C THR A 38 34.92 -21.46 -43.58
N LEU A 39 34.11 -20.50 -43.09
CA LEU A 39 33.45 -20.62 -41.78
C LEU A 39 32.26 -21.62 -41.82
N LEU A 40 31.59 -21.77 -42.97
CA LEU A 40 30.46 -22.69 -43.14
C LEU A 40 30.84 -24.15 -43.38
N LEU A 41 32.10 -24.45 -43.79
CA LEU A 41 32.59 -25.80 -43.97
C LEU A 41 33.19 -26.45 -42.71
N VAL A 42 33.23 -25.74 -41.58
CA VAL A 42 33.63 -26.29 -40.26
C VAL A 42 32.41 -26.69 -39.39
N SER A 43 31.19 -26.58 -39.89
CA SER A 43 29.96 -26.81 -39.08
C SER A 43 29.29 -28.18 -39.30
N ALA A 44 30.03 -29.17 -39.71
CA ALA A 44 29.53 -30.55 -39.71
C ALA A 44 30.53 -31.44 -38.99
N ASN A 45 30.56 -31.40 -37.63
CA ASN A 45 30.88 -32.56 -36.82
C ASN A 45 31.11 -32.17 -35.34
N GLY A 46 30.31 -32.78 -34.48
CA GLY A 46 30.60 -32.98 -33.07
C GLY A 46 30.72 -31.70 -32.20
N ALA A 47 29.94 -31.60 -31.19
CA ALA A 47 30.13 -30.57 -30.14
C ALA A 47 31.58 -30.63 -29.65
N GLN A 48 32.40 -29.64 -30.04
CA GLN A 48 33.80 -29.56 -29.62
C GLN A 48 33.83 -29.50 -28.08
N ALA A 49 34.55 -30.41 -27.45
CA ALA A 49 34.66 -30.46 -26.00
C ALA A 49 35.14 -29.10 -25.46
N ALA A 50 34.44 -28.57 -24.45
CA ALA A 50 34.76 -27.27 -23.85
C ALA A 50 36.18 -27.28 -23.27
N THR A 51 36.94 -26.22 -23.56
CA THR A 51 38.30 -26.03 -23.03
C THR A 51 38.32 -25.91 -21.51
N ALA A 52 39.45 -26.07 -20.87
CA ALA A 52 39.61 -25.88 -19.42
C ALA A 52 39.18 -24.47 -18.97
N ASN A 53 39.54 -23.44 -19.75
CA ASN A 53 39.13 -22.05 -19.45
C ASN A 53 37.63 -21.85 -19.63
N GLU A 54 37.01 -22.42 -20.67
CA GLU A 54 35.53 -22.36 -20.82
C GLU A 54 34.82 -23.00 -19.64
N LYS A 55 35.25 -24.18 -19.18
CA LYS A 55 34.72 -24.86 -18.00
C LYS A 55 34.90 -24.02 -16.73
N THR A 56 36.07 -23.40 -16.55
CA THR A 56 36.36 -22.51 -15.42
C THR A 56 35.44 -21.29 -15.40
N VAL A 57 35.26 -20.62 -16.55
CA VAL A 57 34.37 -19.46 -16.67
C VAL A 57 32.94 -19.88 -16.42
N TYR A 58 32.46 -20.96 -17.03
CA TYR A 58 31.11 -21.47 -16.84
C TYR A 58 30.82 -21.76 -15.35
N SER A 59 31.73 -22.51 -14.69
CA SER A 59 31.59 -22.82 -13.26
C SER A 59 31.63 -21.56 -12.38
N PHE A 60 32.44 -20.56 -12.72
CA PHE A 60 32.45 -19.30 -11.98
C PHE A 60 31.12 -18.57 -12.12
N LEU A 61 30.56 -18.51 -13.32
CA LEU A 61 29.28 -17.86 -13.59
C LEU A 61 28.13 -18.57 -12.86
N THR A 62 28.12 -19.89 -12.84
CA THR A 62 27.04 -20.68 -12.21
C THR A 62 27.21 -20.81 -10.70
N ASP A 63 28.39 -21.19 -10.22
CA ASP A 63 28.62 -21.52 -8.80
C ASP A 63 28.89 -20.29 -7.95
N THR A 64 29.59 -19.28 -8.49
CA THR A 64 30.02 -18.09 -7.73
C THR A 64 29.09 -16.91 -7.95
N MET A 65 28.64 -16.66 -9.19
CA MET A 65 27.74 -15.55 -9.50
C MET A 65 26.26 -15.93 -9.40
N GLY A 66 25.93 -17.22 -9.38
CA GLY A 66 24.57 -17.75 -9.27
C GLY A 66 23.73 -17.55 -10.53
N TYR A 67 24.37 -17.45 -11.69
CA TYR A 67 23.69 -17.40 -12.98
C TYR A 67 23.20 -18.79 -13.38
N ASN A 68 22.00 -18.88 -13.91
CA ASN A 68 21.51 -20.13 -14.49
C ASN A 68 22.28 -20.47 -15.80
N PRO A 69 22.22 -21.71 -16.30
CA PRO A 69 22.92 -22.12 -17.52
C PRO A 69 22.70 -21.19 -18.72
N ALA A 70 21.46 -20.68 -18.92
CA ALA A 70 21.17 -19.79 -20.04
C ALA A 70 21.90 -18.45 -19.91
N ALA A 71 21.89 -17.85 -18.73
CA ALA A 71 22.59 -16.60 -18.45
C ALA A 71 24.12 -16.80 -18.59
N ALA A 72 24.68 -17.91 -18.06
CA ALA A 72 26.09 -18.25 -18.20
C ALA A 72 26.50 -18.40 -19.67
N CYS A 73 25.70 -19.12 -20.48
CA CYS A 73 25.96 -19.27 -21.93
C CYS A 73 25.95 -17.91 -22.65
N GLY A 74 25.08 -16.98 -22.24
CA GLY A 74 25.06 -15.62 -22.79
C GLY A 74 26.33 -14.83 -22.50
N VAL A 75 26.85 -14.89 -21.27
CA VAL A 75 28.12 -14.25 -20.90
C VAL A 75 29.29 -14.91 -21.63
N MET A 76 29.33 -16.24 -21.69
CA MET A 76 30.37 -16.98 -22.37
C MET A 76 30.49 -16.64 -23.85
N SER A 77 29.38 -16.44 -24.55
CA SER A 77 29.41 -16.04 -25.97
C SER A 77 30.11 -14.70 -26.20
N ASN A 78 29.98 -13.80 -25.25
CA ASN A 78 30.64 -12.49 -25.28
C ASN A 78 32.15 -12.63 -24.96
N ILE A 79 32.50 -13.31 -23.87
CA ILE A 79 33.90 -13.54 -23.49
C ILE A 79 34.65 -14.27 -24.62
N TYR A 80 34.00 -15.24 -25.30
CA TYR A 80 34.56 -15.89 -26.45
C TYR A 80 34.90 -14.92 -27.60
N CYS A 81 33.98 -14.01 -27.90
CA CYS A 81 34.20 -13.04 -28.97
C CYS A 81 35.26 -12.00 -28.60
N GLU A 82 35.42 -11.67 -27.34
CA GLU A 82 36.39 -10.67 -26.86
C GLU A 82 37.82 -11.26 -26.80
N SER A 83 37.95 -12.46 -26.25
CA SER A 83 39.29 -12.98 -25.87
C SER A 83 39.52 -14.47 -26.12
N ARG A 84 38.49 -15.21 -26.56
CA ARG A 84 38.49 -16.68 -26.58
C ARG A 84 38.91 -17.29 -25.23
N PHE A 85 38.45 -16.66 -24.14
CA PHE A 85 38.75 -17.00 -22.73
C PHE A 85 40.25 -16.88 -22.35
N THR A 86 41.02 -16.09 -23.09
CA THR A 86 42.42 -15.83 -22.79
C THR A 86 42.54 -14.60 -21.89
N ALA A 87 43.04 -14.76 -20.67
CA ALA A 87 43.13 -13.67 -19.71
C ALA A 87 44.28 -12.69 -20.02
N ASN A 88 45.44 -13.21 -20.44
CA ASN A 88 46.61 -12.38 -20.75
C ASN A 88 46.66 -12.07 -22.25
N ILE A 89 45.68 -11.28 -22.74
CA ILE A 89 45.59 -10.87 -24.14
C ILE A 89 45.37 -9.38 -24.25
N ASN A 90 46.15 -8.72 -25.12
CA ASN A 90 45.94 -7.33 -25.51
C ASN A 90 45.07 -7.26 -26.76
N GLY A 91 44.09 -6.37 -26.77
CA GLY A 91 43.25 -6.05 -27.91
C GLY A 91 43.59 -4.70 -28.54
N LEU A 92 42.78 -4.31 -29.51
CA LEU A 92 42.92 -3.04 -30.18
C LEU A 92 42.66 -1.86 -29.21
N GLY A 93 43.38 -0.75 -29.40
CA GLY A 93 43.18 0.46 -28.58
C GLY A 93 43.57 0.30 -27.12
N GLY A 94 44.42 -0.68 -26.77
CA GLY A 94 44.84 -0.89 -25.38
C GLY A 94 43.84 -1.67 -24.53
N ALA A 95 42.84 -2.31 -25.13
CA ALA A 95 41.94 -3.23 -24.45
C ALA A 95 42.69 -4.45 -23.92
N TYR A 96 42.20 -5.07 -22.82
CA TYR A 96 42.93 -6.16 -22.16
C TYR A 96 41.98 -7.18 -21.51
N GLY A 97 42.36 -8.44 -21.58
CA GLY A 97 41.78 -9.54 -20.84
C GLY A 97 40.46 -10.08 -21.38
N ILE A 98 39.78 -10.88 -20.55
CA ILE A 98 38.62 -11.68 -21.00
C ILE A 98 37.41 -10.84 -21.48
N CYS A 99 37.23 -9.64 -20.99
CA CYS A 99 36.17 -8.71 -21.43
C CYS A 99 36.74 -7.50 -22.16
N GLN A 100 38.00 -7.56 -22.63
CA GLN A 100 38.67 -6.48 -23.39
C GLN A 100 38.49 -5.11 -22.73
N TRP A 101 38.79 -5.03 -21.43
CA TRP A 101 38.71 -3.77 -20.68
C TRP A 101 39.65 -2.71 -21.24
N GLY A 102 39.13 -1.60 -21.75
CA GLY A 102 39.87 -0.46 -22.25
C GLY A 102 39.83 0.76 -21.34
N GLY A 103 40.73 1.72 -21.53
CA GLY A 103 40.73 3.00 -20.83
C GLY A 103 40.56 2.87 -19.31
N VAL A 104 39.61 3.63 -18.75
CA VAL A 104 39.33 3.64 -17.32
C VAL A 104 38.97 2.27 -16.75
N ARG A 105 38.30 1.41 -17.53
CA ARG A 105 37.94 0.06 -17.06
C ARG A 105 39.18 -0.81 -16.86
N ARG A 106 40.18 -0.71 -17.74
CA ARG A 106 41.48 -1.40 -17.57
C ARG A 106 42.23 -0.91 -16.33
N THR A 107 42.28 0.40 -16.10
CA THR A 107 42.90 0.97 -14.91
C THR A 107 42.19 0.45 -13.63
N ARG A 108 40.87 0.37 -13.64
CA ARG A 108 40.09 -0.19 -12.53
C ARG A 108 40.38 -1.67 -12.30
N LEU A 109 40.48 -2.47 -13.37
CA LEU A 109 40.89 -3.89 -13.26
C LEU A 109 42.20 -4.05 -12.52
N ILE A 110 43.22 -3.29 -12.94
CA ILE A 110 44.59 -3.38 -12.37
C ILE A 110 44.57 -2.95 -10.92
N SER A 111 44.02 -1.78 -10.62
CA SER A 111 43.97 -1.20 -9.25
C SER A 111 43.16 -2.09 -8.30
N TRP A 112 41.98 -2.56 -8.75
CA TRP A 112 41.14 -3.40 -7.92
C TRP A 112 41.79 -4.75 -7.60
N CYS A 113 42.36 -5.41 -8.60
CA CYS A 113 43.08 -6.66 -8.38
C CYS A 113 44.24 -6.46 -7.41
N SER A 114 45.05 -5.41 -7.58
CA SER A 114 46.18 -5.11 -6.70
C SER A 114 45.72 -4.90 -5.25
N SER A 115 44.68 -4.10 -5.04
CA SER A 115 44.15 -3.78 -3.69
C SER A 115 43.49 -4.97 -3.00
N HIS A 116 43.09 -6.02 -3.73
CA HIS A 116 42.42 -7.21 -3.20
C HIS A 116 43.26 -8.48 -3.25
N GLY A 117 44.57 -8.36 -3.53
CA GLY A 117 45.50 -9.50 -3.53
C GLY A 117 45.34 -10.45 -4.72
N TYR A 118 44.77 -9.98 -5.85
CA TYR A 118 44.63 -10.76 -7.07
C TYR A 118 45.60 -10.32 -8.15
N ASN A 119 46.06 -11.29 -8.96
CA ASN A 119 46.82 -10.97 -10.15
C ASN A 119 45.87 -10.72 -11.34
N TYR A 120 45.88 -9.49 -11.88
CA TYR A 120 45.02 -9.06 -12.98
C TYR A 120 45.31 -9.77 -14.33
N THR A 121 46.46 -10.42 -14.46
CA THR A 121 46.81 -11.17 -15.67
C THR A 121 46.21 -12.58 -15.70
N THR A 122 45.64 -13.04 -14.58
CA THR A 122 45.09 -14.39 -14.46
C THR A 122 43.59 -14.41 -14.70
N LEU A 123 43.06 -15.53 -15.17
CA LEU A 123 41.63 -15.75 -15.36
C LEU A 123 40.86 -15.57 -14.04
N SER A 124 41.40 -16.09 -12.95
CA SER A 124 40.77 -15.95 -11.61
C SER A 124 40.63 -14.48 -11.18
N GLY A 125 41.72 -13.68 -11.30
CA GLY A 125 41.69 -12.27 -10.95
C GLY A 125 40.68 -11.49 -11.78
N GLN A 126 40.64 -11.76 -13.10
CA GLN A 126 39.71 -11.08 -14.02
C GLN A 126 38.25 -11.47 -13.79
N LEU A 127 37.95 -12.72 -13.49
CA LEU A 127 36.59 -13.15 -13.14
C LEU A 127 36.10 -12.50 -11.83
N ARG A 128 36.97 -12.36 -10.84
CA ARG A 128 36.65 -11.67 -9.59
C ARG A 128 36.39 -10.18 -9.82
N PHE A 129 37.21 -9.51 -10.64
CA PHE A 129 36.97 -8.13 -11.01
C PHE A 129 35.67 -7.95 -11.80
N MET A 130 35.40 -8.83 -12.79
CA MET A 130 34.14 -8.83 -13.55
C MET A 130 32.92 -8.92 -12.61
N GLN A 131 32.96 -9.78 -11.60
CA GLN A 131 31.93 -9.90 -10.59
C GLN A 131 31.75 -8.58 -9.80
N TYR A 132 32.84 -7.96 -9.39
CA TYR A 132 32.83 -6.66 -8.70
C TYR A 132 32.27 -5.57 -9.61
N GLU A 133 32.76 -5.47 -10.84
CA GLU A 133 32.35 -4.46 -11.83
C GLU A 133 30.83 -4.55 -12.11
N LEU A 134 30.30 -5.76 -12.31
CA LEU A 134 28.88 -5.99 -12.54
C LEU A 134 28.01 -5.58 -11.35
N LYS A 135 28.45 -5.87 -10.14
CA LYS A 135 27.69 -5.48 -8.92
C LYS A 135 27.73 -3.98 -8.68
N THR A 136 28.86 -3.33 -8.96
CA THR A 136 29.12 -1.94 -8.58
C THR A 136 28.69 -0.96 -9.67
N TYR A 137 29.09 -1.22 -10.91
CA TYR A 137 28.90 -0.27 -12.01
C TYR A 137 27.79 -0.66 -13.00
N PHE A 138 27.44 -1.96 -13.07
CA PHE A 138 26.43 -2.48 -13.98
C PHE A 138 25.34 -3.30 -13.28
N PRO A 139 24.74 -2.81 -12.16
CA PRO A 139 23.76 -3.59 -11.39
C PRO A 139 22.52 -3.97 -12.20
N ARG A 140 22.12 -3.16 -13.18
CA ARG A 140 21.01 -3.48 -14.08
C ARG A 140 21.31 -4.70 -14.95
N VAL A 141 22.51 -4.81 -15.49
CA VAL A 141 22.95 -5.97 -16.27
C VAL A 141 23.02 -7.21 -15.40
N ASN A 142 23.63 -7.12 -14.23
CA ASN A 142 23.71 -8.22 -13.27
C ASN A 142 22.31 -8.74 -12.86
N ASN A 143 21.37 -7.85 -12.55
CA ASN A 143 20.02 -8.21 -12.17
C ASN A 143 19.23 -8.84 -13.33
N TYR A 144 19.38 -8.32 -14.54
CA TYR A 144 18.77 -8.91 -15.73
C TYR A 144 19.25 -10.34 -15.96
N LEU A 145 20.56 -10.59 -15.91
CA LEU A 145 21.13 -11.93 -16.09
C LEU A 145 20.62 -12.93 -15.04
N LYS A 146 20.39 -12.48 -13.80
CA LYS A 146 19.79 -13.31 -12.74
C LYS A 146 18.32 -13.64 -12.98
N SER A 147 17.60 -12.81 -13.73
CA SER A 147 16.17 -12.98 -14.05
C SER A 147 15.91 -13.75 -15.35
N VAL A 148 16.94 -14.04 -16.14
CA VAL A 148 16.80 -14.74 -17.43
C VAL A 148 16.22 -16.14 -17.22
N THR A 149 15.25 -16.53 -18.04
CA THR A 149 14.70 -17.89 -18.03
C THR A 149 15.74 -18.90 -18.50
N ASN A 150 15.78 -20.08 -17.85
CA ASN A 150 16.74 -21.13 -18.20
C ASN A 150 16.30 -21.91 -19.45
N THR A 151 16.39 -21.27 -20.61
CA THR A 151 15.97 -21.78 -21.92
C THR A 151 16.92 -21.31 -23.01
N SER A 152 16.85 -21.94 -24.21
CA SER A 152 17.57 -21.53 -25.41
C SER A 152 17.32 -20.04 -25.76
N LYS A 153 16.08 -19.57 -25.64
CA LYS A 153 15.73 -18.15 -25.83
C LYS A 153 16.36 -17.28 -24.74
N GLY A 154 16.39 -17.78 -23.49
CA GLY A 154 17.06 -17.10 -22.39
C GLY A 154 18.57 -16.92 -22.63
N ALA A 155 19.26 -17.94 -23.18
CA ALA A 155 20.66 -17.83 -23.54
C ALA A 155 20.90 -16.75 -24.61
N TYR A 156 20.04 -16.72 -25.64
CA TYR A 156 20.08 -15.65 -26.64
C TYR A 156 19.90 -14.27 -25.98
N ASN A 157 18.88 -14.12 -25.19
CA ASN A 157 18.57 -12.85 -24.52
C ASN A 157 19.72 -12.38 -23.61
N ALA A 158 20.33 -13.29 -22.86
CA ALA A 158 21.48 -12.98 -22.01
C ALA A 158 22.69 -12.51 -22.81
N GLY A 159 23.04 -13.22 -23.92
CA GLY A 159 24.15 -12.85 -24.80
C GLY A 159 23.91 -11.50 -25.48
N PHE A 160 22.71 -11.26 -25.97
CA PHE A 160 22.31 -9.99 -26.55
C PHE A 160 22.42 -8.85 -25.52
N TYR A 161 21.81 -9.03 -24.33
CA TYR A 161 21.74 -7.98 -23.31
C TYR A 161 23.12 -7.60 -22.75
N TRP A 162 23.99 -8.62 -22.52
CA TRP A 162 25.37 -8.37 -22.11
C TRP A 162 26.12 -7.54 -23.14
N CYS A 163 26.08 -7.92 -24.42
CA CYS A 163 26.76 -7.20 -25.49
C CYS A 163 26.24 -5.75 -25.59
N TYR A 164 24.92 -5.58 -25.50
CA TYR A 164 24.27 -4.29 -25.73
C TYR A 164 24.53 -3.29 -24.60
N TYR A 165 24.58 -3.74 -23.34
CA TYR A 165 24.63 -2.87 -22.16
C TYR A 165 25.92 -2.95 -21.33
N PHE A 166 26.78 -3.92 -21.57
CA PHE A 166 28.05 -4.08 -20.86
C PHE A 166 29.27 -3.90 -21.76
N GLU A 167 29.30 -4.50 -22.95
CA GLU A 167 30.42 -4.37 -23.90
C GLU A 167 30.33 -3.15 -24.79
N ILE A 168 29.14 -2.81 -25.29
CA ILE A 168 28.78 -1.61 -26.08
C ILE A 168 29.75 -1.42 -27.28
N PRO A 169 29.87 -2.37 -28.20
CA PRO A 169 30.75 -2.28 -29.37
C PRO A 169 30.20 -1.24 -30.38
N ALA A 170 31.05 -0.78 -31.32
CA ALA A 170 30.70 0.24 -32.31
C ALA A 170 29.40 -0.06 -33.10
N ASN A 171 29.20 -1.33 -33.52
CA ASN A 171 27.99 -1.81 -34.17
C ASN A 171 27.11 -2.58 -33.17
N THR A 172 26.67 -1.90 -32.10
CA THR A 172 26.11 -2.52 -30.91
C THR A 172 24.96 -3.50 -31.20
N TYR A 173 23.97 -3.13 -32.00
CA TYR A 173 22.79 -3.97 -32.23
C TYR A 173 23.11 -5.25 -33.01
N SER A 174 23.77 -5.13 -34.17
CA SER A 174 24.11 -6.30 -35.01
C SER A 174 25.08 -7.24 -34.29
N THR A 175 26.05 -6.69 -33.55
CA THR A 175 26.97 -7.49 -32.72
C THR A 175 26.23 -8.20 -31.59
N ALA A 176 25.25 -7.53 -30.92
CA ALA A 176 24.44 -8.15 -29.88
C ALA A 176 23.57 -9.31 -30.41
N VAL A 177 22.97 -9.14 -31.61
CA VAL A 177 22.24 -10.21 -32.30
C VAL A 177 23.16 -11.42 -32.58
N TYR A 178 24.35 -11.17 -33.10
CA TYR A 178 25.34 -12.23 -33.37
C TYR A 178 25.71 -12.99 -32.08
N ARG A 179 26.03 -12.26 -31.00
CA ARG A 179 26.42 -12.88 -29.72
C ARG A 179 25.27 -13.61 -29.04
N GLY A 180 24.05 -13.12 -29.18
CA GLY A 180 22.85 -13.84 -28.76
C GLY A 180 22.65 -15.15 -29.50
N ASN A 181 22.82 -15.16 -30.82
CA ASN A 181 22.75 -16.38 -31.63
C ASN A 181 23.88 -17.35 -31.25
N LEU A 182 25.11 -16.88 -31.04
CA LEU A 182 26.24 -17.71 -30.61
C LEU A 182 26.00 -18.32 -29.21
N ALA A 183 25.41 -17.57 -28.28
CA ALA A 183 24.99 -18.08 -26.97
C ALA A 183 24.04 -19.26 -27.10
N LYS A 184 23.05 -19.15 -28.02
CA LYS A 184 22.07 -20.20 -28.28
C LYS A 184 22.66 -21.41 -28.99
N SER A 185 23.41 -21.20 -30.10
CA SER A 185 23.83 -22.28 -31.00
C SER A 185 25.05 -23.02 -30.51
N ARG A 186 26.03 -22.32 -29.90
CA ARG A 186 27.28 -22.95 -29.42
C ARG A 186 27.16 -23.35 -27.95
N TYR A 187 26.87 -22.40 -27.05
CA TYR A 187 27.01 -22.64 -25.61
C TYR A 187 25.78 -23.30 -25.00
N TRP A 188 24.57 -22.88 -25.36
CA TRP A 188 23.38 -23.54 -24.84
C TRP A 188 23.28 -24.99 -25.31
N SER A 189 23.50 -25.26 -26.59
CA SER A 189 23.41 -26.61 -27.13
C SER A 189 24.45 -27.57 -26.54
N SER A 190 25.68 -27.11 -26.24
CA SER A 190 26.76 -27.95 -25.74
C SER A 190 26.88 -28.03 -24.22
N MET A 191 26.53 -26.95 -23.50
CA MET A 191 26.72 -26.84 -22.04
C MET A 191 25.42 -26.55 -21.27
N GLY A 192 24.54 -25.71 -21.81
CA GLY A 192 23.36 -25.25 -21.09
C GLY A 192 22.22 -26.28 -21.08
N SER A 193 21.93 -26.90 -22.22
CA SER A 193 20.78 -27.82 -22.36
C SER A 193 20.97 -29.15 -21.62
N SER A 194 22.23 -29.62 -21.50
CA SER A 194 22.59 -30.87 -20.85
C SER A 194 22.92 -30.70 -19.35
N SER A 195 23.03 -29.46 -18.86
CA SER A 195 23.41 -29.21 -17.48
C SER A 195 22.28 -29.53 -16.51
N THR A 196 22.57 -30.35 -15.52
CA THR A 196 21.70 -30.48 -14.35
C THR A 196 21.77 -29.19 -13.54
N TRP A 197 20.66 -28.48 -13.47
CA TRP A 197 20.58 -27.23 -12.73
C TRP A 197 19.92 -27.45 -11.37
N LEU A 198 20.66 -27.16 -10.29
CA LEU A 198 20.22 -27.28 -8.91
C LEU A 198 19.83 -25.90 -8.35
N SER A 199 18.76 -25.86 -7.57
CA SER A 199 18.35 -24.73 -6.72
C SER A 199 18.13 -25.20 -5.28
N ALA A 200 18.36 -24.29 -4.31
CA ALA A 200 18.16 -24.57 -2.90
C ALA A 200 17.33 -23.45 -2.27
N ALA A 201 16.43 -23.83 -1.37
CA ALA A 201 15.61 -22.89 -0.58
C ALA A 201 15.43 -23.43 0.83
N VAL A 202 15.35 -22.53 1.83
CA VAL A 202 14.96 -22.90 3.19
C VAL A 202 13.53 -23.41 3.15
N ALA A 203 13.28 -24.59 3.74
CA ALA A 203 11.97 -25.18 3.96
C ALA A 203 11.68 -25.25 5.47
N LYS A 204 10.43 -25.54 5.83
CA LYS A 204 9.98 -25.59 7.24
C LYS A 204 10.90 -26.45 8.14
N ASN A 205 11.41 -27.57 7.61
CA ASN A 205 12.21 -28.53 8.39
C ASN A 205 13.52 -28.89 7.65
N GLY A 206 14.24 -27.90 7.09
CA GLY A 206 15.50 -28.19 6.41
C GLY A 206 15.75 -27.34 5.18
N ILE A 207 16.62 -27.83 4.29
CA ILE A 207 16.90 -27.19 2.99
C ILE A 207 16.31 -28.06 1.89
N LYS A 208 15.33 -27.51 1.15
CA LYS A 208 14.79 -28.16 -0.05
C LYS A 208 15.64 -27.86 -1.24
N LEU A 209 16.14 -28.90 -1.85
CA LEU A 209 16.87 -28.92 -3.12
C LEU A 209 15.90 -29.31 -4.23
N THR A 210 15.94 -28.63 -5.38
CA THR A 210 15.17 -28.96 -6.58
C THR A 210 16.02 -28.85 -7.82
N TRP A 211 15.81 -29.74 -8.80
CA TRP A 211 16.57 -29.76 -10.05
C TRP A 211 15.70 -30.07 -11.27
N ASN A 212 16.21 -29.74 -12.45
CA ASN A 212 15.47 -29.78 -13.70
C ASN A 212 15.62 -31.11 -14.48
N ALA A 213 16.66 -31.88 -14.21
CA ALA A 213 16.97 -33.09 -14.95
C ALA A 213 16.38 -34.35 -14.34
N THR A 214 16.25 -35.41 -15.13
CA THR A 214 15.99 -36.78 -14.69
C THR A 214 17.17 -37.65 -15.02
N SER A 215 17.51 -38.57 -14.14
CA SER A 215 18.52 -39.64 -14.39
C SER A 215 17.80 -40.97 -14.35
N LYS A 216 18.22 -41.91 -15.20
CA LYS A 216 17.69 -43.28 -15.17
C LYS A 216 18.09 -43.99 -13.87
N TYR A 217 19.28 -43.70 -13.33
CA TYR A 217 19.93 -44.47 -12.26
C TYR A 217 19.98 -43.76 -10.90
N GLY A 218 19.64 -42.50 -10.84
CA GLY A 218 19.58 -41.72 -9.60
C GLY A 218 20.55 -40.55 -9.52
N TYR A 219 20.58 -39.95 -8.34
CA TYR A 219 21.45 -38.81 -8.01
C TYR A 219 22.09 -39.00 -6.65
N VAL A 220 23.35 -38.59 -6.51
CA VAL A 220 23.98 -38.38 -5.20
C VAL A 220 23.87 -36.91 -4.85
N VAL A 221 23.43 -36.60 -3.64
CA VAL A 221 23.35 -35.25 -3.07
C VAL A 221 24.57 -35.02 -2.20
N LYS A 222 25.35 -34.02 -2.51
CA LYS A 222 26.59 -33.67 -1.80
C LYS A 222 26.44 -32.33 -1.08
N ARG A 223 26.96 -32.26 0.14
CA ARG A 223 26.88 -31.07 1.03
C ARG A 223 28.25 -30.71 1.58
N ALA A 224 28.51 -29.41 1.76
CA ALA A 224 29.68 -28.86 2.47
C ALA A 224 29.33 -27.59 3.24
N LEU A 225 30.19 -27.19 4.19
CA LEU A 225 30.10 -25.93 4.91
C LEU A 225 30.83 -24.76 4.20
N LYS A 226 31.61 -25.04 3.19
CA LYS A 226 32.34 -24.03 2.39
C LYS A 226 32.24 -24.36 0.90
N LEU A 227 32.20 -23.32 0.04
CA LEU A 227 32.09 -23.49 -1.42
C LEU A 227 33.21 -24.35 -2.01
N SER A 228 34.41 -24.19 -1.50
CA SER A 228 35.62 -24.97 -1.90
C SER A 228 35.96 -26.10 -0.91
N GLY A 229 35.04 -26.42 0.02
CA GLY A 229 35.26 -27.45 1.03
C GLY A 229 35.12 -28.89 0.49
N ASN A 230 35.40 -29.85 1.36
CA ASN A 230 35.10 -31.26 1.11
C ASN A 230 33.58 -31.45 1.20
N TYR A 231 32.99 -32.07 0.19
CA TYR A 231 31.58 -32.37 0.09
C TYR A 231 31.31 -33.81 0.53
N GLU A 232 30.49 -33.98 1.52
CA GLU A 232 30.00 -35.29 1.99
C GLU A 232 28.72 -35.68 1.25
N THR A 233 28.49 -36.98 1.07
CA THR A 233 27.21 -37.51 0.58
C THR A 233 26.18 -37.46 1.70
N VAL A 234 25.11 -36.73 1.49
CA VAL A 234 23.99 -36.65 2.47
C VAL A 234 22.78 -37.48 2.06
N ALA A 235 22.67 -37.82 0.78
CA ALA A 235 21.62 -38.71 0.29
C ALA A 235 21.98 -39.29 -1.11
N THR A 236 21.40 -40.46 -1.40
CA THR A 236 21.21 -40.97 -2.75
C THR A 236 19.72 -41.06 -3.03
N VAL A 237 19.27 -40.47 -4.13
CA VAL A 237 17.83 -40.38 -4.47
C VAL A 237 17.57 -41.04 -5.83
N SER A 238 16.38 -41.61 -6.01
CA SER A 238 16.00 -42.27 -7.26
C SER A 238 15.95 -41.29 -8.43
N GLY A 239 16.19 -41.78 -9.64
CA GLY A 239 16.28 -40.98 -10.84
C GLY A 239 15.01 -40.26 -11.26
N SER A 240 13.85 -40.72 -10.83
CA SER A 240 12.55 -40.08 -11.06
C SER A 240 12.35 -38.83 -10.20
N LYS A 241 13.07 -38.71 -9.07
CA LYS A 241 12.96 -37.58 -8.16
C LYS A 241 13.64 -36.33 -8.74
N LYS A 242 12.97 -35.20 -8.56
CA LYS A 242 13.49 -33.86 -8.91
C LYS A 242 13.63 -32.95 -7.69
N SER A 243 13.59 -33.52 -6.51
CA SER A 243 13.80 -32.80 -5.26
C SER A 243 14.25 -33.71 -4.14
N TYR A 244 14.93 -33.11 -3.16
CA TYR A 244 15.32 -33.72 -1.89
C TYR A 244 15.27 -32.64 -0.81
N THR A 245 14.90 -33.00 0.42
CA THR A 245 14.98 -32.09 1.56
C THR A 245 16.00 -32.62 2.55
N ASP A 246 17.05 -31.84 2.79
CA ASP A 246 18.04 -32.12 3.81
C ASP A 246 17.50 -31.65 5.17
N HIS A 247 17.13 -32.59 6.03
CA HIS A 247 16.65 -32.34 7.38
C HIS A 247 17.77 -32.31 8.42
N SER A 248 19.01 -32.65 8.04
CA SER A 248 20.17 -32.72 8.94
C SER A 248 20.98 -31.41 8.97
N VAL A 249 20.29 -30.28 8.85
CA VAL A 249 20.89 -28.94 8.84
C VAL A 249 20.65 -28.23 10.17
N ALA A 250 21.66 -27.51 10.66
CA ALA A 250 21.57 -26.72 11.89
C ALA A 250 21.29 -25.24 11.59
N ILE A 251 20.49 -24.62 12.46
CA ILE A 251 20.22 -23.17 12.44
C ILE A 251 21.55 -22.39 12.61
N GLY A 252 21.67 -21.27 11.94
CA GLY A 252 22.86 -20.41 11.97
C GLY A 252 24.02 -20.88 11.06
N LYS A 253 23.84 -21.98 10.32
CA LYS A 253 24.85 -22.49 9.40
C LYS A 253 24.52 -22.19 7.94
N LYS A 254 25.56 -21.99 7.15
CA LYS A 254 25.49 -21.90 5.69
C LYS A 254 25.95 -23.18 5.09
N TYR A 255 25.14 -23.76 4.23
CA TYR A 255 25.44 -25.02 3.54
C TYR A 255 25.56 -24.77 2.04
N TYR A 256 26.43 -25.57 1.41
CA TYR A 256 26.65 -25.60 -0.02
C TYR A 256 26.34 -27.00 -0.54
N TYR A 257 25.64 -27.07 -1.67
CA TYR A 257 25.21 -28.35 -2.27
C TYR A 257 25.53 -28.39 -3.73
N TYR A 258 25.74 -29.60 -4.21
CA TYR A 258 25.57 -29.99 -5.60
C TYR A 258 25.02 -31.41 -5.69
N ILE A 259 24.51 -31.80 -6.85
CA ILE A 259 24.09 -33.18 -7.14
C ILE A 259 24.88 -33.73 -8.32
N GLN A 260 25.08 -35.06 -8.33
CA GLN A 260 25.68 -35.78 -9.42
C GLN A 260 24.75 -36.88 -9.89
N PRO A 261 24.37 -36.92 -11.19
CA PRO A 261 23.67 -38.06 -11.74
C PRO A 261 24.56 -39.31 -11.65
N LEU A 262 23.92 -40.47 -11.57
CA LEU A 262 24.62 -41.76 -11.62
C LEU A 262 24.43 -42.41 -12.99
N ASP A 263 25.45 -43.16 -13.47
CA ASP A 263 25.34 -44.06 -14.62
C ASP A 263 24.83 -45.46 -14.21
N SER A 264 24.81 -46.39 -15.17
CA SER A 264 24.33 -47.78 -14.95
C SER A 264 25.19 -48.59 -13.99
N SER A 265 26.43 -48.19 -13.78
CA SER A 265 27.36 -48.83 -12.85
C SER A 265 27.34 -48.19 -11.43
N GLY A 266 26.55 -47.13 -11.24
CA GLY A 266 26.53 -46.35 -10.01
C GLY A 266 27.66 -45.31 -9.92
N LYS A 267 28.40 -45.07 -11.00
CA LYS A 267 29.47 -44.06 -11.06
C LYS A 267 28.88 -42.67 -11.17
N GLU A 268 29.45 -41.74 -10.42
CA GLU A 268 29.07 -40.31 -10.42
C GLU A 268 29.49 -39.62 -11.74
N LEU A 269 28.53 -39.00 -12.43
CA LEU A 269 28.74 -38.21 -13.64
C LEU A 269 29.04 -36.73 -13.31
N ASP A 270 29.07 -35.87 -14.33
CA ASP A 270 29.31 -34.43 -14.15
C ASP A 270 28.26 -33.81 -13.19
N ARG A 271 28.78 -33.08 -12.23
CA ARG A 271 27.94 -32.46 -11.21
C ARG A 271 27.08 -31.29 -11.74
N SER A 272 26.02 -30.97 -11.03
CA SER A 272 25.27 -29.71 -11.18
C SER A 272 26.14 -28.49 -10.81
N ASN A 273 25.57 -27.29 -11.00
CA ASN A 273 26.05 -26.08 -10.33
C ASN A 273 26.05 -26.29 -8.80
N LYS A 274 26.92 -25.55 -8.11
CA LYS A 274 26.89 -25.44 -6.66
C LYS A 274 25.91 -24.37 -6.23
N VAL A 275 25.08 -24.66 -5.23
CA VAL A 275 24.15 -23.70 -4.61
C VAL A 275 24.46 -23.55 -3.13
N SER A 276 24.13 -22.42 -2.54
CA SER A 276 24.23 -22.23 -1.10
C SER A 276 22.90 -21.81 -0.50
N CYS A 277 22.67 -22.19 0.75
CA CYS A 277 21.51 -21.79 1.52
C CYS A 277 21.93 -21.53 2.97
N ASP A 278 21.51 -20.39 3.52
CA ASP A 278 21.72 -20.02 4.91
C ASP A 278 20.50 -20.48 5.72
N VAL A 279 20.70 -21.30 6.74
CA VAL A 279 19.64 -21.71 7.66
C VAL A 279 19.58 -20.71 8.80
N LYS A 280 18.83 -19.64 8.60
CA LYS A 280 18.64 -18.61 9.63
C LYS A 280 17.53 -19.00 10.59
N PRO A 281 17.65 -18.65 11.89
CA PRO A 281 16.55 -18.74 12.82
C PRO A 281 15.35 -17.95 12.29
N SER A 282 14.16 -18.50 12.40
CA SER A 282 12.94 -17.90 11.86
C SER A 282 12.06 -17.36 12.98
N LEU A 283 11.48 -16.19 12.79
CA LEU A 283 10.45 -15.68 13.72
C LEU A 283 9.22 -16.57 13.81
N GLN A 284 9.11 -17.61 12.95
CA GLN A 284 8.04 -18.62 12.98
C GLN A 284 8.40 -19.87 13.78
N ASP A 285 9.63 -19.96 14.30
CA ASP A 285 10.07 -21.08 15.13
C ASP A 285 9.38 -21.03 16.50
N SER A 286 9.23 -22.19 17.14
CA SER A 286 8.61 -22.31 18.46
C SER A 286 9.35 -21.56 19.58
N GLU A 287 10.65 -21.31 19.39
CA GLU A 287 11.48 -20.54 20.31
C GLU A 287 11.24 -19.03 20.23
N CYS A 288 10.53 -18.55 19.18
CA CYS A 288 10.25 -17.13 19.01
C CYS A 288 8.96 -16.72 19.71
N ARG A 289 9.08 -15.73 20.61
CA ARG A 289 7.93 -15.10 21.27
C ARG A 289 7.85 -13.64 20.89
N ILE A 290 6.67 -13.22 20.44
CA ILE A 290 6.40 -11.82 20.08
C ILE A 290 5.30 -11.28 20.99
N ILE A 291 5.61 -10.19 21.69
CA ILE A 291 4.76 -9.58 22.71
C ILE A 291 4.42 -8.16 22.27
N LEU A 292 3.12 -7.84 22.24
CA LEU A 292 2.63 -6.48 22.06
C LEU A 292 2.42 -5.82 23.42
N SER A 293 2.87 -4.57 23.57
CA SER A 293 2.69 -3.80 24.83
C SER A 293 1.22 -3.57 25.18
N LYS A 294 0.33 -3.60 24.20
CA LYS A 294 -1.11 -3.44 24.35
C LYS A 294 -1.84 -4.04 23.15
N THR A 295 -2.93 -4.76 23.39
CA THR A 295 -3.72 -5.44 22.36
C THR A 295 -5.09 -4.84 22.11
N GLU A 296 -5.51 -3.87 22.96
CA GLU A 296 -6.80 -3.22 22.85
C GLU A 296 -6.66 -1.70 22.97
N TYR A 297 -7.33 -0.98 22.12
CA TYR A 297 -7.36 0.48 22.06
C TYR A 297 -8.79 0.96 21.85
N THR A 298 -9.05 2.23 22.17
CA THR A 298 -10.26 2.94 21.74
C THR A 298 -9.89 3.92 20.65
N TYR A 299 -10.76 4.10 19.67
CA TYR A 299 -10.60 5.07 18.60
C TYR A 299 -10.49 6.50 19.15
N ASP A 300 -9.47 7.24 18.69
CA ASP A 300 -9.22 8.65 19.03
C ASP A 300 -8.78 9.48 17.82
N GLY A 301 -8.91 8.90 16.61
CA GLY A 301 -8.48 9.53 15.37
C GLY A 301 -6.98 9.39 15.07
N LYS A 302 -6.20 8.82 15.98
CA LYS A 302 -4.74 8.62 15.82
C LYS A 302 -4.41 7.15 15.53
N ALA A 303 -3.36 6.93 14.75
CA ALA A 303 -2.85 5.59 14.48
C ALA A 303 -2.31 4.94 15.76
N LYS A 304 -2.67 3.69 16.02
CA LYS A 304 -2.21 2.88 17.15
C LYS A 304 -0.99 2.07 16.73
N LYS A 305 0.08 2.16 17.51
CA LYS A 305 1.35 1.47 17.26
C LYS A 305 1.85 0.87 18.57
N PRO A 306 1.32 -0.31 18.99
CA PRO A 306 1.83 -0.99 20.17
C PRO A 306 3.34 -1.27 20.03
N LYS A 307 4.09 -1.10 21.11
CA LYS A 307 5.50 -1.50 21.16
C LYS A 307 5.58 -3.02 20.99
N VAL A 308 6.45 -3.48 20.10
CA VAL A 308 6.72 -4.89 19.84
C VAL A 308 8.00 -5.29 20.56
N THR A 309 7.94 -6.38 21.30
CA THR A 309 9.11 -7.06 21.87
C THR A 309 9.21 -8.43 21.24
N VAL A 310 10.37 -8.75 20.68
CA VAL A 310 10.67 -10.08 20.11
C VAL A 310 11.74 -10.74 20.95
N ILE A 311 11.51 -11.98 21.35
CA ILE A 311 12.42 -12.80 22.13
C ILE A 311 12.60 -14.12 21.38
N TYR A 312 13.82 -14.54 21.13
CA TYR A 312 14.18 -15.80 20.50
C TYR A 312 15.03 -16.61 21.49
N GLY A 313 14.52 -17.75 21.94
CA GLY A 313 15.09 -18.42 23.12
C GLY A 313 15.07 -17.49 24.33
N ASP A 314 16.24 -17.20 24.87
CA ASP A 314 16.44 -16.26 25.98
C ASP A 314 16.94 -14.87 25.51
N GLU A 315 17.20 -14.69 24.21
CA GLU A 315 17.73 -13.44 23.66
C GLU A 315 16.58 -12.50 23.27
N ARG A 316 16.68 -11.25 23.75
CA ARG A 316 15.82 -10.16 23.28
C ARG A 316 16.39 -9.51 22.03
N LEU A 317 15.66 -9.61 20.92
CA LEU A 317 16.06 -9.07 19.63
C LEU A 317 15.91 -7.55 19.55
N SER A 318 16.75 -6.93 18.74
CA SER A 318 16.80 -5.48 18.55
C SER A 318 16.04 -5.03 17.31
N LEU A 319 15.15 -4.05 17.49
CA LEU A 319 14.40 -3.44 16.37
C LEU A 319 15.38 -2.78 15.40
N ASN A 320 15.10 -2.95 14.10
CA ASN A 320 15.89 -2.46 12.94
C ASN A 320 17.24 -3.18 12.72
N ARG A 321 17.80 -3.87 13.70
CA ARG A 321 18.96 -4.77 13.53
C ARG A 321 18.47 -6.18 13.17
N ASP A 322 17.64 -6.78 14.02
CA ASP A 322 17.24 -8.19 13.96
C ASP A 322 15.83 -8.39 13.40
N TYR A 323 14.98 -7.36 13.50
CA TYR A 323 13.63 -7.37 12.91
C TYR A 323 13.12 -5.97 12.57
N THR A 324 12.08 -5.94 11.76
CA THR A 324 11.33 -4.71 11.41
C THR A 324 9.86 -4.87 11.74
N VAL A 325 9.14 -3.75 11.94
CA VAL A 325 7.72 -3.72 12.28
C VAL A 325 6.97 -2.84 11.30
N ALA A 326 5.85 -3.34 10.80
CA ALA A 326 4.91 -2.59 9.96
C ALA A 326 3.50 -2.75 10.53
N TYR A 327 2.70 -1.67 10.48
CA TYR A 327 1.31 -1.64 10.96
C TYR A 327 0.36 -1.43 9.80
N SER A 328 -0.80 -2.11 9.85
CA SER A 328 -1.90 -1.89 8.91
C SER A 328 -3.24 -1.82 9.63
N ASP A 329 -4.21 -1.12 9.04
CA ASP A 329 -5.57 -0.93 9.55
C ASP A 329 -5.64 -0.33 10.96
N ASN A 330 -4.59 0.34 11.39
CA ASN A 330 -4.31 0.71 12.77
C ASN A 330 -4.80 2.11 13.18
N LYS A 331 -5.72 2.70 12.41
CA LYS A 331 -6.29 4.03 12.70
C LYS A 331 -7.77 3.97 13.06
N ASN A 332 -8.57 3.21 12.32
CA ASN A 332 -10.01 3.14 12.50
C ASN A 332 -10.39 2.01 13.46
N ALA A 333 -11.59 2.06 14.02
CA ALA A 333 -12.12 0.99 14.84
C ALA A 333 -12.27 -0.30 14.02
N GLY A 334 -11.87 -1.42 14.61
CA GLY A 334 -11.84 -2.73 13.98
C GLY A 334 -10.59 -3.51 14.36
N THR A 335 -10.29 -4.56 13.62
CA THR A 335 -9.06 -5.35 13.78
C THR A 335 -7.91 -4.68 13.05
N ALA A 336 -6.87 -4.34 13.78
CA ALA A 336 -5.62 -3.81 13.27
C ALA A 336 -4.53 -4.89 13.32
N TYR A 337 -3.48 -4.71 12.51
CA TYR A 337 -2.42 -5.70 12.41
C TYR A 337 -1.05 -5.09 12.59
N VAL A 338 -0.14 -5.89 13.13
CA VAL A 338 1.29 -5.65 13.15
C VAL A 338 2.00 -6.83 12.47
N LYS A 339 2.80 -6.54 11.45
CA LYS A 339 3.68 -7.49 10.79
C LYS A 339 5.09 -7.29 11.32
N VAL A 340 5.66 -8.33 11.91
CA VAL A 340 7.04 -8.39 12.38
C VAL A 340 7.82 -9.25 11.39
N THR A 341 8.87 -8.71 10.80
CA THR A 341 9.68 -9.39 9.77
C THR A 341 11.12 -9.49 10.24
N GLY A 342 11.69 -10.67 10.21
CA GLY A 342 13.09 -10.92 10.53
C GLY A 342 14.03 -10.15 9.61
N LYS A 343 15.18 -9.75 10.12
CA LYS A 343 16.24 -9.01 9.44
C LYS A 343 17.60 -9.48 9.94
N GLY A 344 18.66 -9.25 9.15
CA GLY A 344 20.02 -9.66 9.53
C GLY A 344 20.14 -11.17 9.63
N GLU A 345 20.40 -11.65 10.83
CA GLU A 345 20.55 -13.09 11.11
C GLU A 345 19.21 -13.83 11.25
N TYR A 346 18.08 -13.14 11.30
CA TYR A 346 16.75 -13.72 11.48
C TYR A 346 15.94 -13.68 10.18
N ALA A 347 15.13 -14.72 9.96
CA ALA A 347 14.27 -14.87 8.78
C ALA A 347 12.79 -14.94 9.17
N GLY A 348 11.92 -15.06 8.17
CA GLY A 348 10.48 -15.25 8.36
C GLY A 348 9.74 -13.97 8.78
N TYR A 349 8.45 -14.11 8.98
CA TYR A 349 7.60 -13.04 9.51
C TYR A 349 6.42 -13.61 10.29
N LEU A 350 5.91 -12.84 11.23
CA LEU A 350 4.63 -13.10 11.90
C LEU A 350 3.71 -11.89 11.76
N LYS A 351 2.42 -12.16 11.66
CA LYS A 351 1.36 -11.16 11.65
C LYS A 351 0.49 -11.37 12.89
N LEU A 352 0.47 -10.37 13.78
CA LEU A 352 -0.37 -10.36 14.98
C LEU A 352 -1.48 -9.36 14.80
N SER A 353 -2.60 -9.55 15.49
CA SER A 353 -3.72 -8.62 15.50
C SER A 353 -3.86 -7.93 16.85
N PHE A 354 -4.46 -6.75 16.82
CA PHE A 354 -4.95 -6.03 18.01
C PHE A 354 -6.25 -5.31 17.65
N THR A 355 -7.06 -4.98 18.67
CA THR A 355 -8.39 -4.42 18.47
C THR A 355 -8.42 -2.92 18.74
N ILE A 356 -9.10 -2.17 17.89
CA ILE A 356 -9.46 -0.77 18.13
C ILE A 356 -10.98 -0.70 18.28
N HIS A 357 -11.46 -0.47 19.51
CA HIS A 357 -12.88 -0.33 19.82
C HIS A 357 -13.42 0.99 19.35
N LYS A 358 -14.72 1.01 19.00
CA LYS A 358 -15.44 2.25 18.72
C LYS A 358 -15.44 3.15 19.94
N ALA A 359 -15.18 4.43 19.73
CA ALA A 359 -15.30 5.46 20.76
C ALA A 359 -16.78 5.80 21.04
N GLU A 360 -17.05 6.31 22.23
CA GLU A 360 -18.31 6.99 22.52
C GLU A 360 -18.37 8.28 21.71
N GLN A 361 -19.53 8.58 21.12
CA GLN A 361 -19.76 9.88 20.52
C GLN A 361 -20.55 10.79 21.46
N LYS A 362 -20.19 12.06 21.47
CA LYS A 362 -20.92 13.08 22.22
C LYS A 362 -21.94 13.74 21.32
N ILE A 363 -23.20 13.80 21.78
CA ILE A 363 -24.23 14.65 21.19
C ILE A 363 -24.15 16.02 21.86
N THR A 364 -23.82 17.04 21.09
CA THR A 364 -23.96 18.43 21.56
C THR A 364 -25.35 18.88 21.23
N ALA A 365 -26.12 19.26 22.24
CA ALA A 365 -27.49 19.72 22.13
C ALA A 365 -27.81 20.66 23.29
N SER A 366 -28.73 21.62 23.09
CA SER A 366 -29.16 22.59 24.10
C SER A 366 -30.66 22.70 24.13
N ASP A 367 -31.20 23.03 25.30
CA ASP A 367 -32.63 23.31 25.49
C ASP A 367 -33.09 24.45 24.58
N ILE A 368 -34.33 24.34 24.10
CA ILE A 368 -34.91 25.26 23.12
C ILE A 368 -36.11 25.97 23.75
N ARG A 369 -36.11 27.29 23.67
CA ARG A 369 -37.23 28.12 24.07
C ARG A 369 -37.70 28.99 22.90
N VAL A 370 -38.93 28.80 22.47
CA VAL A 370 -39.50 29.51 21.31
C VAL A 370 -40.96 29.92 21.57
N TYR A 371 -41.46 30.93 20.84
CA TYR A 371 -42.89 31.23 20.79
C TYR A 371 -43.57 30.40 19.70
N TYR A 372 -44.76 29.92 20.00
CA TYR A 372 -45.58 29.17 19.07
C TYR A 372 -45.92 29.97 17.82
N LYS A 373 -45.66 29.39 16.68
CA LYS A 373 -46.17 29.80 15.37
C LYS A 373 -46.52 28.53 14.62
N SER A 374 -47.75 28.44 14.11
CA SER A 374 -48.22 27.22 13.41
C SER A 374 -47.28 26.86 12.23
N GLY A 375 -46.95 25.59 12.11
CA GLY A 375 -46.09 25.08 11.05
C GLY A 375 -44.62 25.50 11.12
N ARG A 376 -44.21 26.26 12.16
CA ARG A 376 -42.79 26.65 12.31
C ARG A 376 -41.93 25.41 12.55
N ILE A 377 -40.86 25.29 11.75
CA ILE A 377 -39.78 24.31 11.97
C ILE A 377 -38.78 24.94 12.94
N VAL A 378 -38.36 24.16 13.93
CA VAL A 378 -37.35 24.57 14.90
C VAL A 378 -36.05 23.79 14.61
N PRO A 379 -34.92 24.46 14.39
CA PRO A 379 -33.62 23.79 14.35
C PRO A 379 -33.36 23.17 15.73
N SER A 380 -32.88 21.92 15.75
CA SER A 380 -32.52 21.26 17.00
C SER A 380 -31.22 21.81 17.62
N GLY A 381 -30.36 22.43 16.81
CA GLY A 381 -29.00 22.82 17.22
C GLY A 381 -28.13 21.66 17.63
N ALA A 382 -28.59 20.41 17.47
CA ALA A 382 -27.82 19.23 17.84
C ALA A 382 -26.80 18.85 16.79
N SER A 383 -25.65 18.37 17.25
CA SER A 383 -24.59 17.82 16.38
C SER A 383 -23.96 16.58 17.02
N ALA A 384 -23.53 15.65 16.18
CA ALA A 384 -22.78 14.45 16.56
C ALA A 384 -22.02 13.90 15.34
N ALA A 385 -21.18 12.90 15.56
CA ALA A 385 -20.45 12.24 14.47
C ALA A 385 -21.35 11.39 13.57
N GLY A 386 -22.42 10.79 14.14
CA GLY A 386 -23.38 9.96 13.42
C GLY A 386 -24.61 10.74 12.95
N LYS A 387 -25.34 10.15 12.00
CA LYS A 387 -26.60 10.70 11.50
C LYS A 387 -27.61 10.88 12.66
N LEU A 388 -28.17 12.08 12.78
CA LEU A 388 -29.14 12.39 13.81
C LEU A 388 -30.54 11.98 13.39
N SER A 389 -31.30 11.50 14.38
CA SER A 389 -32.74 11.29 14.34
C SER A 389 -33.39 11.85 15.61
N TYR A 390 -34.68 12.19 15.52
CA TYR A 390 -35.41 12.87 16.59
C TYR A 390 -36.72 12.18 16.84
N SER A 391 -37.17 12.21 18.09
CA SER A 391 -38.52 11.85 18.47
C SER A 391 -39.04 12.82 19.55
N SER A 392 -40.32 13.07 19.58
CA SER A 392 -40.96 13.96 20.56
C SER A 392 -41.77 13.14 21.56
N ALA A 393 -41.63 13.44 22.84
CA ALA A 393 -42.43 12.84 23.90
C ALA A 393 -43.89 13.33 23.90
N ASN A 394 -44.19 14.51 23.32
CA ASN A 394 -45.54 15.06 23.23
C ASN A 394 -45.77 15.73 21.86
N GLU A 395 -46.40 14.99 20.96
CA GLU A 395 -46.68 15.46 19.60
C GLU A 395 -47.74 16.58 19.54
N LYS A 396 -48.52 16.81 20.61
CA LYS A 396 -49.43 17.96 20.71
C LYS A 396 -48.66 19.28 20.87
N VAL A 397 -47.43 19.22 21.39
CA VAL A 397 -46.53 20.39 21.52
C VAL A 397 -45.65 20.52 20.30
N ALA A 398 -44.96 19.44 19.90
CA ALA A 398 -44.12 19.40 18.72
C ALA A 398 -44.11 17.99 18.13
N ALA A 399 -44.26 17.88 16.82
CA ALA A 399 -44.14 16.61 16.09
C ALA A 399 -42.85 16.58 15.27
N VAL A 400 -42.27 15.38 15.10
CA VAL A 400 -41.12 15.17 14.22
C VAL A 400 -41.60 14.57 12.92
N LYS A 401 -41.24 15.19 11.81
CA LYS A 401 -41.53 14.68 10.46
C LYS A 401 -40.30 14.92 9.57
N ASN A 402 -39.82 13.86 8.88
CA ASN A 402 -38.65 13.93 7.99
C ASN A 402 -37.42 14.58 8.66
N GLY A 403 -37.14 14.21 9.92
CA GLY A 403 -36.00 14.73 10.69
C GLY A 403 -36.10 16.20 11.12
N LYS A 404 -37.28 16.83 10.93
CA LYS A 404 -37.52 18.22 11.31
C LYS A 404 -38.56 18.30 12.43
N ILE A 405 -38.37 19.24 13.37
CA ILE A 405 -39.26 19.49 14.53
C ILE A 405 -40.27 20.57 14.16
N TYR A 406 -41.56 20.23 14.11
CA TYR A 406 -42.66 21.13 13.78
C TYR A 406 -43.43 21.48 15.03
N LEU A 407 -43.59 22.76 15.32
CA LEU A 407 -44.43 23.24 16.43
C LEU A 407 -45.90 22.94 16.17
N LYS A 408 -46.58 22.33 17.14
CA LYS A 408 -47.99 21.98 17.09
C LYS A 408 -48.81 22.75 18.11
N GLY A 409 -48.21 23.19 19.21
CA GLY A 409 -48.92 23.96 20.30
C GLY A 409 -47.94 24.50 21.33
N ALA A 410 -48.45 25.40 22.19
CA ALA A 410 -47.73 25.83 23.38
C ALA A 410 -47.67 24.68 24.40
N GLY A 411 -46.54 24.54 25.10
CA GLY A 411 -46.31 23.48 26.09
C GLY A 411 -44.83 23.20 26.28
N ILE A 412 -44.53 22.17 27.06
CA ILE A 412 -43.18 21.66 27.27
C ILE A 412 -43.17 20.22 26.77
N THR A 413 -42.13 19.84 26.00
CA THR A 413 -41.90 18.46 25.61
C THR A 413 -40.40 18.16 25.59
N THR A 414 -40.07 16.89 25.76
CA THR A 414 -38.71 16.40 25.55
C THR A 414 -38.56 15.92 24.12
N ILE A 415 -37.52 16.37 23.46
CA ILE A 415 -37.09 15.86 22.18
C ILE A 415 -35.91 14.93 22.45
N THR A 416 -36.06 13.64 22.14
CA THR A 416 -34.96 12.68 22.17
C THR A 416 -34.18 12.80 20.86
N VAL A 417 -32.88 13.00 20.96
CA VAL A 417 -31.93 13.04 19.85
C VAL A 417 -31.12 11.76 19.89
N LYS A 418 -31.17 10.98 18.82
CA LYS A 418 -30.34 9.78 18.68
C LYS A 418 -29.34 10.00 17.57
N ALA A 419 -28.06 9.69 17.82
CA ALA A 419 -26.99 9.66 16.84
C ALA A 419 -26.70 8.21 16.48
N ALA A 420 -26.79 7.86 15.21
CA ALA A 420 -26.49 6.52 14.72
C ALA A 420 -25.00 6.17 14.95
N ALA A 421 -24.70 4.89 15.13
CA ALA A 421 -23.32 4.42 15.12
C ALA A 421 -22.66 4.72 13.75
N THR A 422 -21.36 4.96 13.80
CA THR A 422 -20.52 5.09 12.59
C THR A 422 -19.49 3.98 12.55
N ALA A 423 -18.58 4.01 11.57
CA ALA A 423 -17.44 3.09 11.55
C ALA A 423 -16.62 3.18 12.86
N ASN A 424 -16.44 4.40 13.40
CA ASN A 424 -15.53 4.68 14.51
C ASN A 424 -16.20 5.02 15.84
N TYR A 425 -17.52 5.26 15.86
CA TYR A 425 -18.25 5.68 17.06
C TYR A 425 -19.45 4.77 17.32
N LYS A 426 -19.75 4.54 18.60
CA LYS A 426 -20.98 3.88 19.05
C LYS A 426 -22.18 4.79 18.85
N ALA A 427 -23.39 4.23 18.86
CA ALA A 427 -24.61 5.02 18.91
C ALA A 427 -24.70 5.80 20.24
N ALA A 428 -25.32 6.97 20.20
CA ALA A 428 -25.56 7.79 21.39
C ALA A 428 -26.98 8.35 21.42
N SER A 429 -27.45 8.75 22.61
CA SER A 429 -28.74 9.41 22.80
C SER A 429 -28.58 10.57 23.77
N ALA A 430 -29.30 11.66 23.52
CA ALA A 430 -29.42 12.81 24.39
C ALA A 430 -30.85 13.35 24.34
N THR A 431 -31.22 14.21 25.29
CA THR A 431 -32.51 14.84 25.34
C THR A 431 -32.38 16.35 25.31
N ILE A 432 -33.35 17.02 24.70
CA ILE A 432 -33.50 18.47 24.65
C ILE A 432 -34.86 18.81 25.25
N THR A 433 -34.93 19.74 26.19
CA THR A 433 -36.18 20.32 26.61
C THR A 433 -36.64 21.37 25.61
N LEU A 434 -37.76 21.14 24.94
CA LEU A 434 -38.41 22.12 24.07
C LEU A 434 -39.53 22.81 24.80
N LYS A 435 -39.36 24.09 25.15
CA LYS A 435 -40.34 24.95 25.78
C LYS A 435 -40.98 25.88 24.75
N VAL A 436 -42.21 25.58 24.36
CA VAL A 436 -42.96 26.35 23.39
C VAL A 436 -43.93 27.28 24.18
N LEU A 437 -43.63 28.56 24.14
CA LEU A 437 -44.49 29.60 24.76
C LEU A 437 -45.67 29.90 23.86
N PRO A 438 -46.84 30.33 24.40
CA PRO A 438 -47.97 30.80 23.61
C PRO A 438 -47.56 31.88 22.60
N GLY A 439 -48.17 31.85 21.42
CA GLY A 439 -48.00 32.89 20.41
C GLY A 439 -48.51 34.25 20.86
N ALA A 440 -48.12 35.27 20.12
CA ALA A 440 -48.61 36.64 20.38
C ALA A 440 -50.11 36.77 20.08
N THR A 441 -50.80 37.57 20.87
CA THR A 441 -52.14 38.02 20.61
C THR A 441 -52.24 39.56 20.75
N SER A 442 -53.33 40.17 20.29
CA SER A 442 -53.53 41.59 20.37
C SER A 442 -55.05 41.89 20.47
N PHE A 443 -55.39 43.06 20.93
CA PHE A 443 -56.78 43.51 20.88
C PHE A 443 -57.20 43.74 19.41
N ALA A 444 -58.30 43.10 19.03
CA ALA A 444 -58.95 43.32 17.74
C ALA A 444 -59.76 44.63 17.79
N LYS A 445 -60.51 44.86 18.90
CA LYS A 445 -61.32 46.06 19.08
C LYS A 445 -61.27 46.50 20.53
N VAL A 446 -61.30 47.82 20.77
CA VAL A 446 -61.40 48.42 22.07
C VAL A 446 -62.45 49.55 21.94
N VAL A 447 -63.56 49.43 22.64
CA VAL A 447 -64.69 50.34 22.52
C VAL A 447 -65.04 50.88 23.90
N GLN A 448 -65.24 52.20 24.00
CA GLN A 448 -65.72 52.82 25.19
C GLN A 448 -67.23 52.62 25.28
N LYS A 449 -67.75 52.25 26.49
CA LYS A 449 -69.16 52.22 26.86
C LYS A 449 -69.33 52.91 28.24
N GLY A 450 -69.71 54.17 28.22
CA GLY A 450 -69.79 54.99 29.44
C GLY A 450 -68.41 55.07 30.14
N SER A 451 -68.35 54.71 31.43
CA SER A 451 -67.12 54.62 32.24
C SER A 451 -66.39 53.26 32.10
N SER A 452 -66.64 52.55 31.05
CA SER A 452 -66.05 51.19 30.81
C SER A 452 -65.39 51.08 29.44
N LEU A 453 -64.45 50.14 29.31
CA LEU A 453 -63.86 49.73 28.03
C LEU A 453 -64.21 48.27 27.74
N GLN A 454 -64.90 48.04 26.65
CA GLN A 454 -65.13 46.71 26.12
C GLN A 454 -63.94 46.37 25.24
N LEU A 455 -63.22 45.30 25.61
CA LEU A 455 -62.03 44.78 24.93
C LEU A 455 -62.38 43.49 24.15
N THR A 456 -61.98 43.37 22.92
CA THR A 456 -62.20 42.17 22.09
C THR A 456 -60.90 41.73 21.49
N TRP A 457 -60.63 40.41 21.41
CA TRP A 457 -59.43 39.81 20.84
C TRP A 457 -59.74 38.51 20.12
N LYS A 458 -58.77 38.01 19.37
CA LYS A 458 -58.89 36.70 18.68
C LYS A 458 -58.55 35.58 19.66
N THR A 459 -59.43 34.59 19.77
CA THR A 459 -59.22 33.39 20.60
C THR A 459 -58.25 32.42 19.96
N TYR A 460 -57.52 31.61 20.78
CA TYR A 460 -56.61 30.59 20.37
C TYR A 460 -56.90 29.26 21.10
N GLN A 461 -57.00 28.15 20.35
CA GLN A 461 -57.43 26.86 20.92
C GLN A 461 -56.35 26.16 21.78
N ARG A 462 -55.08 26.53 21.61
CA ARG A 462 -53.96 25.86 22.27
C ARG A 462 -53.33 26.67 23.40
N VAL A 463 -54.13 27.45 24.07
CA VAL A 463 -53.76 28.21 25.26
C VAL A 463 -54.72 27.85 26.40
N THR A 464 -54.43 28.22 27.63
CA THR A 464 -55.40 28.09 28.78
C THR A 464 -56.24 29.31 28.89
N GLY A 465 -55.71 30.51 28.63
CA GLY A 465 -56.40 31.72 28.71
C GLY A 465 -55.57 32.95 28.37
N TYR A 466 -56.05 34.11 28.87
CA TYR A 466 -55.48 35.42 28.55
C TYR A 466 -55.21 36.21 29.83
N GLU A 467 -54.21 37.07 29.78
CA GLU A 467 -53.94 38.08 30.77
C GLU A 467 -53.95 39.44 30.10
N ILE A 468 -54.72 40.36 30.71
CA ILE A 468 -54.83 41.73 30.28
C ILE A 468 -54.25 42.60 31.40
N GLN A 469 -53.28 43.44 31.03
CA GLN A 469 -52.79 44.48 31.93
C GLN A 469 -53.33 45.86 31.50
N TYR A 470 -53.72 46.66 32.48
CA TYR A 470 -54.10 48.01 32.21
C TYR A 470 -53.65 48.94 33.32
N ALA A 471 -53.35 50.20 33.00
CA ALA A 471 -53.01 51.24 33.96
C ALA A 471 -53.57 52.61 33.49
N LYS A 472 -53.95 53.44 34.45
CA LYS A 472 -54.28 54.84 34.21
C LYS A 472 -53.00 55.64 33.98
N GLY A 473 -52.95 56.44 32.92
CA GLY A 473 -51.81 57.26 32.57
C GLY A 473 -51.23 56.91 31.19
N SER A 474 -50.08 57.49 30.84
CA SER A 474 -49.41 57.34 29.55
C SER A 474 -48.50 56.10 29.42
N SER A 475 -48.35 55.33 30.51
CA SER A 475 -47.54 54.13 30.60
C SER A 475 -48.19 53.02 31.44
N LEU A 476 -47.66 51.78 31.38
CA LEU A 476 -48.14 50.68 32.24
C LEU A 476 -47.33 50.63 33.57
N LYS A 477 -47.30 51.76 34.30
CA LYS A 477 -46.75 51.81 35.66
C LYS A 477 -47.74 51.20 36.61
N ASN A 478 -47.35 50.23 37.46
CA ASN A 478 -48.22 49.53 38.44
C ASN A 478 -49.54 49.03 37.80
N PRO A 479 -49.52 48.19 36.77
CA PRO A 479 -50.72 47.80 36.06
C PRO A 479 -51.60 46.86 36.88
N LYS A 480 -52.89 47.01 36.80
CA LYS A 480 -53.87 45.99 37.22
C LYS A 480 -53.89 44.88 36.20
N THR A 481 -53.95 43.59 36.65
CA THR A 481 -54.01 42.42 35.80
C THR A 481 -55.40 41.76 35.93
N VAL A 482 -55.99 41.50 34.78
CA VAL A 482 -57.23 40.69 34.67
C VAL A 482 -56.82 39.38 34.03
N THR A 483 -57.07 38.25 34.71
CA THR A 483 -56.81 36.89 34.19
C THR A 483 -58.11 36.28 33.70
N ILE A 484 -58.08 35.75 32.47
CA ILE A 484 -59.24 35.09 31.85
C ILE A 484 -58.79 33.63 31.64
N SER A 485 -59.43 32.73 32.39
CA SER A 485 -59.07 31.30 32.44
C SER A 485 -59.71 30.44 31.35
N ASP A 486 -60.71 30.99 30.67
CA ASP A 486 -61.33 30.31 29.53
C ASP A 486 -60.73 30.79 28.19
N LYS A 487 -60.12 29.87 27.44
CA LYS A 487 -59.54 30.11 26.10
C LYS A 487 -60.56 30.56 25.06
N SER A 488 -61.86 30.24 25.27
CA SER A 488 -62.92 30.56 24.32
C SER A 488 -63.40 31.99 24.49
N THR A 489 -63.15 32.65 25.63
CA THR A 489 -63.53 34.04 25.91
C THR A 489 -62.81 34.98 24.96
N ALA A 490 -63.57 35.73 24.16
CA ALA A 490 -63.06 36.66 23.15
C ALA A 490 -63.23 38.12 23.55
N THR A 491 -63.93 38.39 24.67
CA THR A 491 -64.29 39.77 25.12
C THR A 491 -64.28 39.89 26.62
N THR A 492 -64.01 41.08 27.12
CA THR A 492 -64.20 41.45 28.56
C THR A 492 -64.44 42.93 28.66
N VAL A 493 -64.99 43.36 29.83
CA VAL A 493 -65.28 44.75 30.10
C VAL A 493 -64.50 45.22 31.34
N LEU A 494 -63.64 46.22 31.15
CA LEU A 494 -63.02 46.95 32.25
C LEU A 494 -63.99 48.04 32.74
N LYS A 495 -64.52 47.88 33.94
CA LYS A 495 -65.54 48.80 34.56
C LYS A 495 -64.89 49.84 35.46
N ASN A 496 -65.65 50.85 35.84
CA ASN A 496 -65.28 51.88 36.81
C ASN A 496 -64.02 52.65 36.45
N LEU A 497 -63.88 53.01 35.19
CA LEU A 497 -62.78 53.79 34.68
C LEU A 497 -63.11 55.29 34.75
N THR A 498 -62.07 56.11 34.97
CA THR A 498 -62.24 57.57 35.07
C THR A 498 -62.34 58.18 33.68
N LYS A 499 -63.44 58.81 33.34
CA LYS A 499 -63.64 59.61 32.12
C LYS A 499 -62.59 60.71 32.01
N GLY A 500 -62.22 61.14 30.79
CA GLY A 500 -61.22 62.18 30.52
C GLY A 500 -59.76 61.74 30.81
N LYS A 501 -59.53 60.48 31.15
CA LYS A 501 -58.15 59.95 31.41
C LYS A 501 -57.73 58.99 30.36
N THR A 502 -56.39 58.93 30.14
CA THR A 502 -55.74 57.93 29.25
C THR A 502 -55.55 56.64 30.02
N TYR A 503 -55.79 55.53 29.35
CA TYR A 503 -55.46 54.18 29.81
C TYR A 503 -54.51 53.46 28.81
N CYS A 504 -53.48 52.83 29.34
CA CYS A 504 -52.59 51.93 28.60
C CYS A 504 -53.03 50.52 28.88
N LEU A 505 -53.12 49.71 27.78
CA LEU A 505 -53.59 48.32 27.80
C LEU A 505 -52.63 47.43 27.03
N ARG A 506 -52.41 46.19 27.50
CA ARG A 506 -51.81 45.14 26.74
C ARG A 506 -52.40 43.78 27.08
N ILE A 507 -52.27 42.80 26.17
CA ILE A 507 -52.79 41.45 26.34
C ILE A 507 -51.76 40.44 25.99
N ARG A 508 -51.77 39.28 26.67
CA ARG A 508 -51.01 38.09 26.25
C ARG A 508 -51.81 36.82 26.44
N CYS A 509 -51.44 35.75 25.72
CA CYS A 509 -51.90 34.40 26.00
C CYS A 509 -51.10 33.79 27.13
N TYR A 510 -51.68 32.84 27.89
CA TYR A 510 -50.92 31.93 28.73
C TYR A 510 -51.38 30.47 28.57
N LYS A 511 -50.50 29.53 28.89
CA LYS A 511 -50.76 28.08 28.93
C LYS A 511 -50.30 27.54 30.27
N LEU A 512 -51.16 26.75 30.93
CA LEU A 512 -50.79 25.97 32.10
C LEU A 512 -50.32 24.59 31.68
N GLU A 513 -49.18 24.19 32.19
CA GLU A 513 -48.60 22.84 32.07
C GLU A 513 -48.37 22.33 33.50
N GLY A 514 -49.35 21.57 34.05
CA GLY A 514 -49.41 21.31 35.48
C GLY A 514 -49.46 22.62 36.26
N SER A 515 -48.62 22.78 37.26
CA SER A 515 -48.47 24.01 38.06
C SER A 515 -47.72 25.15 37.37
N LYS A 516 -47.04 24.86 36.24
CA LYS A 516 -46.19 25.84 35.55
C LYS A 516 -47.00 26.69 34.56
N LYS A 517 -46.93 28.03 34.70
CA LYS A 517 -47.55 28.99 33.77
C LYS A 517 -46.53 29.39 32.69
N LEU A 518 -46.85 29.10 31.43
CA LEU A 518 -46.10 29.54 30.25
C LEU A 518 -46.75 30.80 29.69
N ASN A 519 -46.05 31.90 29.78
CA ASN A 519 -46.57 33.19 29.32
C ASN A 519 -46.09 33.48 27.88
N GLY A 520 -47.03 33.89 27.03
CA GLY A 520 -46.76 34.48 25.73
C GLY A 520 -46.20 35.90 25.86
N ALA A 521 -45.72 36.40 24.73
CA ALA A 521 -45.28 37.79 24.65
C ALA A 521 -46.52 38.73 24.86
N TRP A 522 -46.28 39.83 25.55
CA TRP A 522 -47.27 40.89 25.60
C TRP A 522 -47.46 41.50 24.21
N SER A 523 -48.74 41.93 23.93
CA SER A 523 -49.04 42.79 22.80
C SER A 523 -48.34 44.15 22.92
N GLN A 524 -48.22 44.85 21.80
CA GLN A 524 -47.92 46.28 21.88
C GLN A 524 -48.93 46.98 22.80
N ILE A 525 -48.47 48.03 23.49
CA ILE A 525 -49.33 48.84 24.38
C ILE A 525 -50.33 49.66 23.52
N ARG A 526 -51.58 49.48 23.79
CA ARG A 526 -52.67 50.31 23.21
C ARG A 526 -53.06 51.38 24.16
N LYS A 527 -53.00 52.64 23.74
CA LYS A 527 -53.44 53.79 24.49
C LYS A 527 -54.86 54.15 24.08
N VAL A 528 -55.72 54.42 25.06
CA VAL A 528 -57.13 54.81 24.88
C VAL A 528 -57.43 55.93 25.80
N VAL A 529 -57.97 57.02 25.27
CA VAL A 529 -58.50 58.15 26.06
C VAL A 529 -59.99 57.93 26.22
N LEU A 530 -60.50 57.86 27.49
CA LEU A 530 -61.92 57.81 27.74
C LEU A 530 -62.48 59.21 27.52
N LYS A 531 -63.38 59.31 26.55
CA LYS A 531 -64.14 60.56 26.34
C LYS A 531 -64.97 60.89 27.57
N LYS A 532 -65.17 62.19 27.84
CA LYS A 532 -66.03 62.71 28.95
C LYS A 532 -67.50 62.28 28.84
#